data_b054852cd968fabdc116e6887816bd7a
#
_entry.id   b054852cd968fabdc116e6887816bd7a
#
_cell.length_a   1.000
_cell.length_b   1.000
_cell.length_c   1.000
_cell.angle_alpha   90.00
_cell.angle_beta   90.00
_cell.angle_gamma   90.00
#
_symmetry.space_group_name_H-M   'P 1'
#
loop_
_entity.id
_entity.type
_entity.pdbx_description
1 polymer ?
#
loop_
_entity_poly.entity_id
_entity_poly.type
_entity_poly.pdbx_seq_one_letter_code
_entity_poly.pdbx_strand_id
1 'polypeptide(L)'
;MPSPSPGLIGKWLQSPDGSVSAVCQAAGAYLQVWSADPGFQADDVHRGPAAVASVTFERPGSEVILRVSCVSGTPVGHVAQDH
;
A
#
# COMPACT_ATOMS: atom_id res chain seq x y z
N MET A 1 8.74 2.89 28.97
CA MET A 1 8.01 2.27 27.87
C MET A 1 8.85 2.36 26.60
N PRO A 2 9.12 1.24 25.96
CA PRO A 2 9.96 1.31 24.78
C PRO A 2 9.24 2.00 23.63
N SER A 3 9.94 2.89 22.95
CA SER A 3 9.43 3.50 21.75
C SER A 3 9.43 2.47 20.62
N PRO A 4 8.42 2.49 19.75
CA PRO A 4 8.49 1.63 18.57
C PRO A 4 9.68 2.04 17.72
N SER A 5 10.28 1.08 17.07
CA SER A 5 11.35 1.34 16.12
C SER A 5 10.81 2.19 14.99
N PRO A 6 11.49 3.28 14.57
CA PRO A 6 10.97 4.12 13.49
C PRO A 6 10.67 3.35 12.22
N GLY A 7 11.44 2.31 11.91
CA GLY A 7 11.21 1.49 10.73
C GLY A 7 9.95 0.64 10.78
N LEU A 8 9.29 0.54 11.97
CA LEU A 8 8.06 -0.24 12.14
C LEU A 8 6.81 0.61 12.07
N ILE A 9 6.95 1.94 11.99
CA ILE A 9 5.81 2.84 11.90
C ILE A 9 5.50 3.05 10.42
N GLY A 10 4.37 2.53 9.98
CA GLY A 10 3.95 2.67 8.60
C GLY A 10 3.39 4.05 8.31
N LYS A 11 3.48 4.43 7.05
CA LYS A 11 2.84 5.61 6.53
C LYS A 11 1.55 5.19 5.82
N TRP A 12 0.44 5.82 6.17
CA TRP A 12 -0.83 5.56 5.49
C TRP A 12 -0.89 6.30 4.17
N LEU A 13 -1.17 5.54 3.12
CA LEU A 13 -1.31 6.06 1.77
C LEU A 13 -2.75 5.81 1.34
N GLN A 14 -3.36 6.83 0.73
CA GLN A 14 -4.77 6.82 0.39
C GLN A 14 -4.96 6.62 -1.11
N SER A 15 -6.01 5.89 -1.46
CA SER A 15 -6.53 5.83 -2.82
C SER A 15 -8.03 6.10 -2.76
N PRO A 16 -8.69 6.33 -3.90
CA PRO A 16 -10.14 6.54 -3.89
C PRO A 16 -10.93 5.37 -3.30
N ASP A 17 -10.39 4.16 -3.36
CA ASP A 17 -11.13 2.94 -3.05
C ASP A 17 -10.57 2.17 -1.87
N GLY A 18 -9.55 2.71 -1.21
CA GLY A 18 -8.97 2.05 -0.05
C GLY A 18 -7.67 2.70 0.37
N SER A 19 -7.05 2.16 1.40
CA SER A 19 -5.81 2.69 1.94
C SER A 19 -4.86 1.57 2.32
N VAL A 20 -3.59 1.91 2.47
CA VAL A 20 -2.56 0.97 2.85
C VAL A 20 -1.56 1.64 3.76
N SER A 21 -1.08 0.89 4.76
CA SER A 21 0.05 1.32 5.60
C SER A 21 1.31 0.63 5.10
N ALA A 22 2.31 1.41 4.76
CA ALA A 22 3.54 0.90 4.16
C ALA A 22 4.78 1.41 4.88
N VAL A 23 5.83 0.61 4.85
CA VAL A 23 7.15 0.98 5.36
C VAL A 23 8.18 0.72 4.28
N CYS A 24 9.32 1.39 4.40
CA CYS A 24 10.46 1.13 3.55
C CYS A 24 11.46 0.27 4.32
N GLN A 25 11.79 -0.88 3.75
CA GLN A 25 12.78 -1.79 4.28
C GLN A 25 13.99 -1.80 3.34
N ALA A 26 15.06 -2.47 3.76
CA ALA A 26 16.26 -2.55 2.94
C ALA A 26 15.98 -3.15 1.56
N ALA A 27 15.05 -4.10 1.48
CA ALA A 27 14.69 -4.76 0.24
C ALA A 27 13.61 -4.02 -0.55
N GLY A 28 13.05 -2.93 -0.03
CA GLY A 28 12.06 -2.12 -0.73
C GLY A 28 10.81 -1.85 0.08
N ALA A 29 9.74 -1.50 -0.62
CA ALA A 29 8.46 -1.18 -0.02
C ALA A 29 7.77 -2.44 0.51
N TYR A 30 7.23 -2.35 1.70
CA TYR A 30 6.51 -3.44 2.35
C TYR A 30 5.16 -2.94 2.86
N LEU A 31 4.10 -3.62 2.49
CA LEU A 31 2.75 -3.28 2.93
C LEU A 31 2.45 -3.99 4.23
N GLN A 32 2.22 -3.22 5.30
CA GLN A 32 1.93 -3.78 6.62
C GLN A 32 0.47 -4.23 6.72
N VAL A 33 -0.44 -3.34 6.33
CA VAL A 33 -1.87 -3.59 6.41
C VAL A 33 -2.56 -2.75 5.33
N TRP A 34 -3.71 -3.22 4.89
CA TRP A 34 -4.52 -2.51 3.90
C TRP A 34 -5.98 -2.64 4.28
N SER A 35 -6.78 -1.67 3.82
CA SER A 35 -8.19 -1.61 4.11
C SER A 35 -8.94 -1.15 2.87
N ALA A 36 -9.84 -1.99 2.37
CA ALA A 36 -10.71 -1.63 1.26
C ALA A 36 -11.88 -0.81 1.78
N ASP A 37 -12.31 0.20 1.01
CA ASP A 37 -13.50 0.96 1.34
C ASP A 37 -14.76 0.09 1.19
N PRO A 38 -15.88 0.48 1.82
CA PRO A 38 -17.12 -0.28 1.67
C PRO A 38 -17.49 -0.52 0.21
N GLY A 39 -17.83 -1.76 -0.12
CA GLY A 39 -18.17 -2.16 -1.47
C GLY A 39 -16.98 -2.60 -2.32
N PHE A 40 -15.76 -2.43 -1.82
CA PHE A 40 -14.55 -2.87 -2.51
C PHE A 40 -13.91 -4.05 -1.79
N GLN A 41 -13.11 -4.80 -2.53
CA GLN A 41 -12.32 -5.90 -1.99
C GLN A 41 -10.85 -5.66 -2.32
N ALA A 42 -9.97 -6.02 -1.40
CA ALA A 42 -8.55 -6.07 -1.69
C ALA A 42 -8.25 -7.40 -2.36
N ASP A 43 -7.55 -7.35 -3.48
CA ASP A 43 -7.21 -8.51 -4.27
C ASP A 43 -5.82 -8.34 -4.85
N ASP A 44 -5.23 -9.43 -5.31
CA ASP A 44 -3.94 -9.40 -6.02
C ASP A 44 -2.89 -8.57 -5.26
N VAL A 45 -2.68 -8.93 -4.00
CA VAL A 45 -1.78 -8.18 -3.13
C VAL A 45 -0.35 -8.67 -3.30
N HIS A 46 0.53 -7.73 -3.64
CA HIS A 46 1.97 -7.95 -3.68
C HIS A 46 2.60 -7.18 -2.52
N ARG A 47 2.64 -7.84 -1.39
CA ARG A 47 2.99 -7.22 -0.11
C ARG A 47 4.43 -6.72 -0.06
N GLY A 48 5.31 -7.37 -0.81
CA GLY A 48 6.73 -7.06 -0.74
C GLY A 48 7.43 -7.77 0.41
N PRO A 49 8.63 -7.32 0.81
CA PRO A 49 9.28 -6.09 0.31
C PRO A 49 9.78 -6.22 -1.13
N ALA A 50 9.58 -5.15 -1.88
CA ALA A 50 9.95 -5.12 -3.30
C ALA A 50 10.17 -3.67 -3.73
N ALA A 51 10.80 -3.49 -4.90
CA ALA A 51 10.93 -2.16 -5.46
C ALA A 51 9.59 -1.47 -5.60
N VAL A 52 8.56 -2.24 -5.99
CA VAL A 52 7.17 -1.80 -6.02
C VAL A 52 6.31 -2.86 -5.37
N ALA A 53 5.64 -2.50 -4.28
CA ALA A 53 4.59 -3.32 -3.68
C ALA A 53 3.24 -2.78 -4.18
N SER A 54 2.21 -3.60 -4.18
CA SER A 54 0.93 -3.16 -4.70
C SER A 54 -0.24 -3.90 -4.07
N VAL A 55 -1.38 -3.25 -4.09
CA VAL A 55 -2.65 -3.86 -3.73
C VAL A 55 -3.70 -3.36 -4.72
N THR A 56 -4.57 -4.26 -5.15
CA THR A 56 -5.67 -3.94 -6.03
C THR A 56 -6.96 -3.90 -5.21
N PHE A 57 -7.68 -2.78 -5.29
CA PHE A 57 -9.03 -2.67 -4.73
C PHE A 57 -10.01 -2.75 -5.87
N GLU A 58 -10.95 -3.66 -5.77
CA GLU A 58 -11.87 -3.89 -6.87
C GLU A 58 -13.31 -4.08 -6.42
N ARG A 59 -14.22 -3.74 -7.33
CA ARG A 59 -15.64 -4.05 -7.26
C ARG A 59 -16.11 -4.28 -8.69
N PRO A 60 -17.32 -4.83 -8.89
CA PRO A 60 -17.82 -5.01 -10.25
C PRO A 60 -17.77 -3.70 -11.05
N GLY A 61 -17.08 -3.73 -12.18
CA GLY A 61 -16.98 -2.59 -13.09
C GLY A 61 -15.89 -1.57 -12.76
N SER A 62 -15.12 -1.77 -11.69
CA SER A 62 -14.07 -0.81 -11.31
C SER A 62 -12.90 -1.50 -10.63
N GLU A 63 -11.70 -1.05 -10.94
CA GLU A 63 -10.48 -1.59 -10.36
C GLU A 63 -9.49 -0.45 -10.14
N VAL A 64 -8.92 -0.38 -8.95
CA VAL A 64 -7.89 0.60 -8.61
C VAL A 64 -6.68 -0.14 -8.07
N ILE A 65 -5.52 0.12 -8.64
CA ILE A 65 -4.26 -0.45 -8.19
C ILE A 65 -3.48 0.64 -7.47
N LEU A 66 -3.15 0.38 -6.21
CA LEU A 66 -2.29 1.27 -5.43
C LEU A 66 -0.89 0.66 -5.40
N ARG A 67 0.05 1.31 -6.08
CA ARG A 67 1.44 0.90 -6.12
C ARG A 67 2.24 1.74 -5.16
N VAL A 68 3.11 1.10 -4.41
CA VAL A 68 3.91 1.77 -3.39
C VAL A 68 5.38 1.51 -3.69
N SER A 69 6.15 2.59 -3.74
CA SER A 69 7.60 2.54 -3.88
C SER A 69 8.24 3.37 -2.78
N CYS A 70 9.55 3.21 -2.61
CA CYS A 70 10.30 3.97 -1.64
C CYS A 70 11.13 5.03 -2.34
N VAL A 71 10.96 6.28 -1.93
CA VAL A 71 11.75 7.40 -2.43
C VAL A 71 12.46 8.02 -1.24
N SER A 72 13.78 7.91 -1.22
CA SER A 72 14.61 8.44 -0.11
C SER A 72 14.12 7.95 1.25
N GLY A 73 13.75 6.67 1.32
CA GLY A 73 13.31 6.06 2.58
C GLY A 73 11.86 6.33 2.94
N THR A 74 11.10 7.01 2.10
CA THR A 74 9.70 7.35 2.35
C THR A 74 8.80 6.60 1.40
N PRO A 75 7.74 5.91 1.91
CA PRO A 75 6.78 5.27 1.03
C PRO A 75 5.98 6.30 0.22
N VAL A 76 5.87 6.07 -1.07
CA VAL A 76 5.12 6.93 -1.99
C VAL A 76 4.13 6.06 -2.75
N GLY A 77 2.88 6.51 -2.80
CA GLY A 77 1.83 5.78 -3.48
C GLY A 77 1.52 6.36 -4.86
N HIS A 78 1.26 5.47 -5.80
CA HIS A 78 0.78 5.82 -7.14
C HIS A 78 -0.49 5.04 -7.40
N VAL A 79 -1.52 5.73 -7.82
CA VAL A 79 -2.84 5.15 -8.08
C VAL A 79 -3.03 5.01 -9.59
N ALA A 80 -3.38 3.80 -10.01
CA ALA A 80 -3.77 3.53 -11.39
C ALA A 80 -5.21 3.01 -11.38
N GLN A 81 -6.07 3.59 -12.21
CA GLN A 81 -7.45 3.17 -12.33
C GLN A 81 -7.66 2.47 -13.66
N ASP A 82 -8.41 1.38 -13.60
CA ASP A 82 -8.79 0.63 -14.78
C ASP A 82 -10.30 0.40 -14.73
N HIS A 83 -10.95 0.61 -15.85
CA HIS A 83 -12.40 0.48 -15.96
C HIS A 83 -12.76 -0.66 -16.89
#